data_f3c0bc2c39ee9a14512f1f45f22d7934
#
_entry.id   f3c0bc2c39ee9a14512f1f45f22d7934
#
_cell.length_a   1.000
_cell.length_b   1.000
_cell.length_c   1.000
_cell.angle_alpha   90.00
_cell.angle_beta   90.00
_cell.angle_gamma   90.00
#
_symmetry.space_group_name_H-M   'P 1'
#
loop_
_entity.id
_entity.type
_entity.pdbx_description
1 polymer ?
#
loop_
_entity_poly.entity_id
_entity_poly.type
_entity_poly.pdbx_seq_one_letter_code
_entity_poly.pdbx_strand_id
1 'polypeptide(L)'
;MNTNLKSIYHKVDLCVVGGGLAGMCAAVAAARHGIKVALMHDRPVYGGNASSEIRMWVCGAHGENNRETGIIEEIALETLYRNPYRRYPMWDAILFELINNEKNITPILNCSCNDIEMDGSKIKKVIGWQTTTQCYHIIEAQLFADCSGDSILAPLSGAEYRWGRESRNEFGESIAPEQADKKTMGLSC
;
A
#
# COMPACT_ATOMS: atom_id res chain seq x y z
N MET A 1 -6.45 -2.33 -30.47
CA MET A 1 -5.00 -2.46 -30.69
C MET A 1 -4.61 -3.85 -30.24
N ASN A 2 -4.11 -4.71 -31.16
CA ASN A 2 -3.56 -6.01 -30.78
C ASN A 2 -2.15 -5.74 -30.22
N THR A 3 -2.05 -5.46 -28.92
CA THR A 3 -0.75 -5.33 -28.28
C THR A 3 -0.28 -6.73 -27.91
N ASN A 4 0.78 -7.19 -28.52
CA ASN A 4 1.49 -8.45 -28.18
C ASN A 4 2.18 -8.35 -26.80
N LEU A 5 1.63 -7.58 -25.87
CA LEU A 5 2.19 -7.41 -24.53
C LEU A 5 1.84 -8.62 -23.67
N LYS A 6 2.85 -9.13 -22.99
CA LYS A 6 2.74 -10.31 -22.13
C LYS A 6 1.85 -10.01 -20.91
N SER A 7 0.97 -10.92 -20.57
CA SER A 7 0.19 -10.90 -19.35
C SER A 7 0.59 -12.04 -18.43
N ILE A 8 0.75 -11.73 -17.15
CA ILE A 8 1.06 -12.68 -16.07
C ILE A 8 -0.17 -12.76 -15.18
N TYR A 9 -0.69 -13.96 -15.00
CA TYR A 9 -1.91 -14.20 -14.22
C TYR A 9 -1.57 -14.72 -12.84
N HIS A 10 -2.24 -14.17 -11.84
CA HIS A 10 -2.15 -14.59 -10.45
C HIS A 10 -3.52 -14.95 -9.92
N LYS A 11 -3.59 -16.00 -9.10
CA LYS A 11 -4.80 -16.37 -8.36
C LYS A 11 -4.44 -16.51 -6.89
N VAL A 12 -5.00 -15.63 -6.07
CA VAL A 12 -4.70 -15.50 -4.65
C VAL A 12 -5.98 -15.32 -3.83
N ASP A 13 -5.86 -15.31 -2.52
CA ASP A 13 -7.01 -15.06 -1.63
C ASP A 13 -7.20 -13.56 -1.40
N LEU A 14 -6.09 -12.82 -1.27
CA LEU A 14 -6.07 -11.37 -1.04
C LEU A 14 -5.13 -10.68 -2.03
N CYS A 15 -5.62 -9.64 -2.68
CA CYS A 15 -4.80 -8.69 -3.42
C CYS A 15 -4.69 -7.39 -2.63
N VAL A 16 -3.48 -6.99 -2.28
CA VAL A 16 -3.19 -5.70 -1.65
C VAL A 16 -2.60 -4.77 -2.70
N VAL A 17 -3.25 -3.64 -2.94
CA VAL A 17 -2.80 -2.60 -3.86
C VAL A 17 -2.21 -1.45 -3.05
N GLY A 18 -0.89 -1.27 -3.19
CA GLY A 18 -0.10 -0.32 -2.43
C GLY A 18 0.80 -0.99 -1.38
N GLY A 19 2.10 -0.83 -1.56
CA GLY A 19 3.16 -1.38 -0.68
C GLY A 19 3.72 -0.35 0.31
N GLY A 20 2.91 0.64 0.70
CA GLY A 20 3.19 1.46 1.87
C GLY A 20 3.14 0.64 3.16
N LEU A 21 3.45 1.23 4.31
CA LEU A 21 3.47 0.51 5.59
C LEU A 21 2.14 -0.18 5.90
N ALA A 22 1.00 0.45 5.59
CA ALA A 22 -0.32 -0.15 5.77
C ALA A 22 -0.49 -1.42 4.95
N GLY A 23 -0.18 -1.37 3.64
CA GLY A 23 -0.29 -2.52 2.74
C GLY A 23 0.69 -3.63 3.08
N MET A 24 1.93 -3.28 3.46
CA MET A 24 2.92 -4.24 3.95
C MET A 24 2.42 -4.99 5.18
N CYS A 25 1.96 -4.25 6.20
CA CYS A 25 1.44 -4.86 7.43
C CYS A 25 0.21 -5.74 7.16
N ALA A 26 -0.69 -5.31 6.28
CA ALA A 26 -1.85 -6.11 5.89
C ALA A 26 -1.43 -7.41 5.18
N ALA A 27 -0.49 -7.31 4.22
CA ALA A 27 0.03 -8.46 3.49
C ALA A 27 0.75 -9.46 4.40
N VAL A 28 1.64 -8.98 5.27
CA VAL A 28 2.39 -9.82 6.22
C VAL A 28 1.43 -10.50 7.21
N ALA A 29 0.48 -9.76 7.79
CA ALA A 29 -0.49 -10.33 8.70
C ALA A 29 -1.31 -11.44 8.02
N ALA A 30 -1.84 -11.19 6.83
CA ALA A 30 -2.60 -12.18 6.08
C ALA A 30 -1.75 -13.43 5.73
N ALA A 31 -0.51 -13.21 5.26
CA ALA A 31 0.40 -14.29 4.90
C ALA A 31 0.75 -15.19 6.09
N ARG A 32 0.98 -14.62 7.27
CA ARG A 32 1.26 -15.35 8.53
C ARG A 32 0.04 -16.15 9.02
N HIS A 33 -1.16 -15.76 8.63
CA HIS A 33 -2.38 -16.55 8.83
C HIS A 33 -2.63 -17.59 7.73
N GLY A 34 -1.67 -17.83 6.84
CA GLY A 34 -1.75 -18.85 5.79
C GLY A 34 -2.48 -18.43 4.52
N ILE A 35 -2.84 -17.16 4.38
CA ILE A 35 -3.54 -16.60 3.23
C ILE A 35 -2.53 -16.30 2.11
N LYS A 36 -2.86 -16.67 0.87
CA LYS A 36 -2.06 -16.31 -0.30
C LYS A 36 -2.34 -14.86 -0.70
N VAL A 37 -1.30 -14.06 -0.73
CA VAL A 37 -1.38 -12.61 -0.98
C VAL A 37 -0.60 -12.23 -2.22
N ALA A 38 -1.16 -11.38 -3.07
CA ALA A 38 -0.41 -10.60 -4.05
C ALA A 38 -0.29 -9.16 -3.52
N LEU A 39 0.94 -8.66 -3.39
CA LEU A 39 1.22 -7.29 -2.98
C LEU A 39 1.74 -6.51 -4.19
N MET A 40 0.86 -5.71 -4.79
CA MET A 40 1.16 -4.85 -5.92
C MET A 40 1.57 -3.47 -5.44
N HIS A 41 2.70 -2.96 -5.92
CA HIS A 41 3.21 -1.64 -5.58
C HIS A 41 3.81 -0.93 -6.78
N ASP A 42 3.45 0.32 -6.97
CA ASP A 42 3.86 1.15 -8.12
C ASP A 42 5.31 1.63 -8.04
N ARG A 43 5.94 1.54 -6.86
CA ARG A 43 7.31 2.01 -6.62
C ARG A 43 8.32 0.86 -6.55
N PRO A 44 9.63 1.16 -6.68
CA PRO A 44 10.70 0.17 -6.63
C PRO A 44 11.01 -0.34 -5.22
N VAL A 45 10.61 0.39 -4.17
CA VAL A 45 10.87 0.06 -2.76
C VAL A 45 9.59 0.09 -1.95
N TYR A 46 9.50 -0.75 -0.93
CA TYR A 46 8.38 -0.76 0.00
C TYR A 46 8.47 0.39 1.02
N GLY A 47 7.34 0.66 1.70
CA GLY A 47 7.26 1.65 2.76
C GLY A 47 6.49 2.92 2.35
N GLY A 48 6.23 3.13 1.06
CA GLY A 48 5.50 4.32 0.58
C GLY A 48 6.19 5.61 1.01
N ASN A 49 5.48 6.49 1.71
CA ASN A 49 6.06 7.75 2.18
C ASN A 49 7.19 7.57 3.21
N ALA A 50 7.26 6.43 3.90
CA ALA A 50 8.35 6.13 4.83
C ALA A 50 9.60 5.54 4.15
N SER A 51 9.55 5.24 2.84
CA SER A 51 10.69 4.73 2.08
C SER A 51 11.77 5.79 1.84
N SER A 52 12.90 5.38 1.28
CA SER A 52 13.98 6.28 0.86
C SER A 52 13.56 7.30 -0.18
N GLU A 53 12.44 7.08 -0.91
CA GLU A 53 11.97 7.98 -1.95
C GLU A 53 11.41 9.28 -1.38
N ILE A 54 10.59 9.20 -0.31
CA ILE A 54 9.92 10.36 0.30
C ILE A 54 10.56 10.73 1.64
N ARG A 55 11.05 9.73 2.39
CA ARG A 55 11.77 9.91 3.66
C ARG A 55 10.94 10.52 4.81
N MET A 56 9.65 10.27 4.80
CA MET A 56 8.78 10.57 5.94
C MET A 56 8.90 9.43 6.95
N TRP A 57 9.60 9.65 8.04
CA TRP A 57 9.76 8.63 9.07
C TRP A 57 8.46 8.34 9.82
N VAL A 58 8.39 7.15 10.39
CA VAL A 58 7.28 6.77 11.27
C VAL A 58 7.49 7.46 12.60
N CYS A 59 6.58 8.38 12.94
CA CYS A 59 6.63 9.07 14.23
C CYS A 59 6.26 8.14 15.40
N GLY A 60 5.36 7.18 15.16
CA GLY A 60 4.92 6.24 16.18
C GLY A 60 3.95 6.84 17.20
N ALA A 61 3.62 6.03 18.21
CA ALA A 61 2.81 6.47 19.33
C ALA A 61 3.64 7.32 20.30
N HIS A 62 3.04 8.41 20.80
CA HIS A 62 3.67 9.33 21.73
C HIS A 62 2.93 9.35 23.06
N GLY A 63 3.66 9.57 24.14
CA GLY A 63 3.15 9.66 25.51
C GLY A 63 3.83 8.70 26.45
N GLU A 64 3.55 8.84 27.74
CA GLU A 64 4.08 7.94 28.76
C GLU A 64 3.52 6.53 28.55
N ASN A 65 4.41 5.54 28.41
CA ASN A 65 4.11 4.14 28.12
C ASN A 65 3.36 3.85 26.82
N ASN A 66 3.20 4.83 25.94
CA ASN A 66 2.66 4.61 24.60
C ASN A 66 3.77 4.17 23.65
N ARG A 67 3.52 3.06 22.94
CA ARG A 67 4.42 2.57 21.89
C ARG A 67 3.63 1.79 20.85
N GLU A 68 4.20 1.68 19.68
CA GLU A 68 3.71 0.78 18.65
C GLU A 68 3.90 -0.68 19.05
N THR A 69 3.04 -1.54 18.53
CA THR A 69 3.08 -2.99 18.72
C THR A 69 2.93 -3.72 17.40
N GLY A 70 3.04 -5.06 17.43
CA GLY A 70 2.83 -5.89 16.26
C GLY A 70 3.91 -5.72 15.19
N ILE A 71 3.53 -5.76 13.92
CA ILE A 71 4.46 -5.75 12.78
C ILE A 71 5.27 -4.44 12.73
N ILE A 72 4.69 -3.32 13.09
CA ILE A 72 5.42 -2.04 13.14
C ILE A 72 6.50 -2.06 14.22
N GLU A 73 6.25 -2.65 15.38
CA GLU A 73 7.28 -2.84 16.41
C GLU A 73 8.38 -3.79 15.92
N GLU A 74 8.03 -4.88 15.25
CA GLU A 74 9.00 -5.81 14.64
C GLU A 74 9.94 -5.07 13.68
N ILE A 75 9.39 -4.26 12.77
CA ILE A 75 10.17 -3.43 11.85
C ILE A 75 11.06 -2.43 12.61
N ALA A 76 10.55 -1.81 13.66
CA ALA A 76 11.29 -0.85 14.47
C ALA A 76 12.47 -1.51 15.20
N LEU A 77 12.28 -2.70 15.78
CA LEU A 77 13.31 -3.45 16.47
C LEU A 77 14.40 -3.95 15.51
N GLU A 78 14.02 -4.49 14.34
CA GLU A 78 14.98 -4.86 13.29
C GLU A 78 15.79 -3.64 12.82
N THR A 79 15.13 -2.50 12.66
CA THR A 79 15.79 -1.26 12.28
C THR A 79 16.75 -0.78 13.37
N LEU A 80 16.36 -0.84 14.62
CA LEU A 80 17.22 -0.45 15.74
C LEU A 80 18.49 -1.33 15.80
N TYR A 81 18.35 -2.62 15.56
CA TYR A 81 19.44 -3.58 15.61
C TYR A 81 20.38 -3.46 14.40
N ARG A 82 19.83 -3.37 13.18
CA ARG A 82 20.60 -3.47 11.93
C ARG A 82 20.97 -2.12 11.32
N ASN A 83 20.27 -1.05 11.71
CA ASN A 83 20.44 0.28 11.14
C ASN A 83 20.73 1.37 12.20
N PRO A 84 21.78 1.21 13.02
CA PRO A 84 22.08 2.15 14.11
C PRO A 84 22.34 3.58 13.61
N TYR A 85 22.76 3.73 12.37
CA TYR A 85 23.00 5.03 11.73
C TYR A 85 21.79 5.61 11.01
N ARG A 86 20.61 4.98 11.11
CA ARG A 86 19.33 5.41 10.52
C ARG A 86 19.44 5.75 9.03
N ARG A 87 20.12 4.91 8.25
CA ARG A 87 20.27 5.08 6.80
C ARG A 87 19.06 4.52 6.05
N TYR A 88 18.49 5.30 5.15
CA TYR A 88 17.31 4.89 4.37
C TYR A 88 17.54 3.64 3.50
N PRO A 89 18.68 3.46 2.80
CA PRO A 89 18.89 2.21 2.05
C PRO A 89 18.84 0.95 2.92
N MET A 90 19.28 1.02 4.17
CA MET A 90 19.17 -0.10 5.11
C MET A 90 17.73 -0.29 5.59
N TRP A 91 16.99 0.80 5.79
CA TRP A 91 15.57 0.75 6.08
C TRP A 91 14.79 0.06 4.96
N ASP A 92 15.00 0.47 3.70
CA ASP A 92 14.36 -0.17 2.54
C ASP A 92 14.71 -1.66 2.44
N ALA A 93 15.97 -2.04 2.72
CA ALA A 93 16.40 -3.43 2.73
C ALA A 93 15.67 -4.26 3.79
N ILE A 94 15.45 -3.71 4.99
CA ILE A 94 14.71 -4.37 6.07
C ILE A 94 13.26 -4.60 5.64
N LEU A 95 12.61 -3.59 5.08
CA LEU A 95 11.24 -3.71 4.59
C LEU A 95 11.12 -4.73 3.45
N PHE A 96 12.07 -4.74 2.53
CA PHE A 96 12.13 -5.69 1.43
C PHE A 96 12.30 -7.13 1.94
N GLU A 97 13.20 -7.36 2.88
CA GLU A 97 13.41 -8.68 3.48
C GLU A 97 12.18 -9.16 4.23
N LEU A 98 11.49 -8.29 4.97
CA LEU A 98 10.25 -8.65 5.66
C LEU A 98 9.22 -9.24 4.69
N ILE A 99 9.01 -8.61 3.55
CA ILE A 99 8.07 -9.10 2.54
C ILE A 99 8.58 -10.39 1.88
N ASN A 100 9.85 -10.45 1.49
CA ASN A 100 10.39 -11.61 0.79
C ASN A 100 10.52 -12.87 1.64
N ASN A 101 10.60 -12.73 2.95
CA ASN A 101 10.64 -13.87 3.88
C ASN A 101 9.28 -14.52 4.08
N GLU A 102 8.18 -13.85 3.71
CA GLU A 102 6.83 -14.38 3.83
C GLU A 102 6.47 -15.21 2.57
N LYS A 103 6.51 -16.53 2.70
CA LYS A 103 6.32 -17.48 1.59
C LYS A 103 4.95 -17.36 0.89
N ASN A 104 3.96 -16.83 1.58
CA ASN A 104 2.60 -16.67 1.05
C ASN A 104 2.39 -15.32 0.37
N ILE A 105 3.41 -14.44 0.29
CA ILE A 105 3.33 -13.18 -0.45
C ILE A 105 3.97 -13.34 -1.82
N THR A 106 3.25 -12.94 -2.85
CA THR A 106 3.80 -12.68 -4.20
C THR A 106 4.05 -11.19 -4.34
N PRO A 107 5.31 -10.73 -4.26
CA PRO A 107 5.65 -9.33 -4.38
C PRO A 107 5.65 -8.88 -5.86
N ILE A 108 5.02 -7.74 -6.16
CA ILE A 108 4.95 -7.17 -7.51
C ILE A 108 5.26 -5.67 -7.41
N LEU A 109 6.54 -5.33 -7.49
CA LEU A 109 7.04 -3.94 -7.47
C LEU A 109 7.02 -3.31 -8.86
N ASN A 110 7.12 -1.97 -8.92
CA ASN A 110 7.09 -1.18 -10.14
C ASN A 110 5.84 -1.46 -10.99
N CYS A 111 4.74 -1.81 -10.35
CA CYS A 111 3.50 -2.21 -10.99
C CYS A 111 2.36 -1.31 -10.53
N SER A 112 1.92 -0.44 -11.43
CA SER A 112 0.83 0.48 -11.17
C SER A 112 -0.52 -0.17 -11.50
N CYS A 113 -1.42 -0.19 -10.53
CA CYS A 113 -2.82 -0.57 -10.74
C CYS A 113 -3.49 0.50 -11.60
N ASN A 114 -4.01 0.11 -12.76
CA ASN A 114 -4.62 1.06 -13.71
C ASN A 114 -5.96 0.60 -14.26
N ASP A 115 -6.39 -0.62 -13.96
CA ASP A 115 -7.69 -1.13 -14.38
C ASP A 115 -8.17 -2.24 -13.45
N ILE A 116 -9.48 -2.55 -13.50
CA ILE A 116 -10.11 -3.63 -12.74
C ILE A 116 -11.18 -4.34 -13.58
N GLU A 117 -11.49 -5.57 -13.21
CA GLU A 117 -12.65 -6.30 -13.72
C GLU A 117 -13.65 -6.44 -12.56
N MET A 118 -14.89 -5.99 -12.79
CA MET A 118 -15.98 -6.08 -11.84
C MET A 118 -16.88 -7.29 -12.13
N ASP A 119 -17.46 -7.87 -11.07
CA ASP A 119 -18.55 -8.83 -11.13
C ASP A 119 -19.70 -8.28 -10.27
N GLY A 120 -20.65 -7.60 -10.92
CA GLY A 120 -21.67 -6.82 -10.24
C GLY A 120 -21.03 -5.70 -9.40
N SER A 121 -21.23 -5.71 -8.09
CA SER A 121 -20.67 -4.75 -7.14
C SER A 121 -19.33 -5.19 -6.51
N LYS A 122 -18.76 -6.30 -6.95
CA LYS A 122 -17.52 -6.84 -6.40
C LYS A 122 -16.38 -6.71 -7.42
N ILE A 123 -15.20 -6.33 -6.94
CA ILE A 123 -13.99 -6.43 -7.74
C ILE A 123 -13.67 -7.92 -7.89
N LYS A 124 -13.45 -8.35 -9.13
CA LYS A 124 -13.04 -9.72 -9.47
C LYS A 124 -11.57 -9.81 -9.76
N LYS A 125 -11.02 -8.81 -10.46
CA LYS A 125 -9.60 -8.74 -10.79
C LYS A 125 -9.08 -7.32 -10.70
N VAL A 126 -7.81 -7.22 -10.39
CA VAL A 126 -7.01 -6.00 -10.51
C VAL A 126 -6.00 -6.20 -11.63
N ILE A 127 -5.81 -5.18 -12.44
CA ILE A 127 -4.89 -5.18 -13.57
C ILE A 127 -3.87 -4.06 -13.35
N GLY A 128 -2.59 -4.43 -13.38
CA GLY A 128 -1.48 -3.50 -13.23
C GLY A 128 -0.46 -3.63 -14.34
N TRP A 129 0.13 -2.51 -14.70
CA TRP A 129 1.25 -2.44 -15.63
C TRP A 129 2.58 -2.38 -14.88
N GLN A 130 3.43 -3.36 -15.09
CA GLN A 130 4.77 -3.38 -14.53
C GLN A 130 5.77 -2.79 -15.52
N THR A 131 6.38 -1.66 -15.15
CA THR A 131 7.27 -0.90 -16.02
C THR A 131 8.59 -1.60 -16.29
N THR A 132 9.13 -2.33 -15.32
CA THR A 132 10.44 -2.99 -15.41
C THR A 132 10.45 -4.20 -16.35
N THR A 133 9.35 -4.93 -16.43
CA THR A 133 9.21 -6.14 -17.26
C THR A 133 8.39 -5.92 -18.52
N GLN A 134 7.71 -4.78 -18.61
CA GLN A 134 6.76 -4.45 -19.67
C GLN A 134 5.67 -5.50 -19.86
N CYS A 135 5.11 -5.94 -18.70
CA CYS A 135 4.05 -6.94 -18.64
C CYS A 135 2.84 -6.39 -17.89
N TYR A 136 1.66 -6.89 -18.22
CA TYR A 136 0.48 -6.76 -17.39
C TYR A 136 0.46 -7.85 -16.32
N HIS A 137 0.17 -7.47 -15.09
CA HIS A 137 -0.18 -8.40 -14.02
C HIS A 137 -1.70 -8.36 -13.83
N ILE A 138 -2.35 -9.52 -13.97
CA ILE A 138 -3.78 -9.69 -13.81
C ILE A 138 -3.99 -10.56 -12.57
N ILE A 139 -4.56 -9.98 -11.53
CA ILE A 139 -4.68 -10.62 -10.21
C ILE A 139 -6.15 -10.88 -9.92
N GLU A 140 -6.53 -12.16 -9.92
CA GLU A 140 -7.82 -12.64 -9.43
C GLU A 140 -7.71 -12.92 -7.94
N ALA A 141 -8.61 -12.38 -7.12
CA ALA A 141 -8.63 -12.59 -5.68
C ALA A 141 -10.05 -12.65 -5.13
N GLN A 142 -10.19 -13.18 -3.90
CA GLN A 142 -11.46 -13.18 -3.17
C GLN A 142 -11.70 -11.83 -2.51
N LEU A 143 -10.63 -11.19 -2.03
CA LEU A 143 -10.65 -9.90 -1.35
C LEU A 143 -9.60 -8.96 -1.94
N PHE A 144 -9.90 -7.67 -1.89
CA PHE A 144 -9.01 -6.60 -2.34
C PHE A 144 -8.89 -5.55 -1.25
N ALA A 145 -7.67 -5.15 -0.95
CA ALA A 145 -7.37 -4.07 -0.01
C ALA A 145 -6.71 -2.91 -0.76
N ASP A 146 -7.34 -1.74 -0.71
CA ASP A 146 -6.75 -0.51 -1.22
C ASP A 146 -5.87 0.12 -0.14
N CYS A 147 -4.57 0.04 -0.33
CA CYS A 147 -3.54 0.65 0.49
C CYS A 147 -2.65 1.59 -0.34
N SER A 148 -3.17 2.07 -1.48
CA SER A 148 -2.43 2.89 -2.44
C SER A 148 -2.09 4.30 -1.96
N GLY A 149 -2.75 4.75 -0.88
CA GLY A 149 -2.64 6.13 -0.39
C GLY A 149 -3.57 7.11 -1.14
N ASP A 150 -3.87 6.82 -2.39
CA ASP A 150 -4.72 7.63 -3.27
C ASP A 150 -6.09 6.99 -3.53
N SER A 151 -6.40 5.88 -2.86
CA SER A 151 -7.66 5.13 -3.02
C SER A 151 -7.96 4.75 -4.47
N ILE A 152 -6.98 4.23 -5.20
CA ILE A 152 -7.09 3.97 -6.65
C ILE A 152 -8.24 3.01 -7.01
N LEU A 153 -8.57 2.06 -6.15
CA LEU A 153 -9.67 1.12 -6.40
C LEU A 153 -11.06 1.76 -6.28
N ALA A 154 -11.21 2.85 -5.52
CA ALA A 154 -12.49 3.51 -5.35
C ALA A 154 -13.02 4.11 -6.67
N PRO A 155 -12.29 5.00 -7.38
CA PRO A 155 -12.77 5.51 -8.66
C PRO A 155 -12.88 4.42 -9.74
N LEU A 156 -11.97 3.42 -9.75
CA LEU A 156 -12.02 2.35 -10.74
C LEU A 156 -13.26 1.45 -10.55
N SER A 157 -13.67 1.19 -9.31
CA SER A 157 -14.83 0.35 -9.01
C SER A 157 -16.18 1.09 -9.05
N GLY A 158 -16.14 2.42 -9.15
CA GLY A 158 -17.34 3.25 -9.02
C GLY A 158 -17.88 3.32 -7.59
N ALA A 159 -17.08 2.95 -6.59
CA ALA A 159 -17.44 3.13 -5.18
C ALA A 159 -17.53 4.63 -4.84
N GLU A 160 -18.38 4.97 -3.88
CA GLU A 160 -18.45 6.33 -3.37
C GLU A 160 -17.15 6.68 -2.64
N TYR A 161 -16.55 7.81 -2.98
CA TYR A 161 -15.35 8.32 -2.33
C TYR A 161 -15.39 9.85 -2.22
N ARG A 162 -14.57 10.39 -1.31
CA ARG A 162 -14.43 11.83 -1.12
C ARG A 162 -12.94 12.21 -1.21
N TRP A 163 -12.72 13.45 -1.60
CA TRP A 163 -11.39 14.05 -1.59
C TRP A 163 -11.49 15.55 -1.25
N GLY A 164 -10.41 16.10 -0.70
CA GLY A 164 -10.43 17.44 -0.14
C GLY A 164 -10.68 17.41 1.37
N ARG A 165 -11.13 18.55 1.92
CA ARG A 165 -11.40 18.67 3.35
C ARG A 165 -12.90 18.87 3.59
N GLU A 166 -13.45 18.14 4.53
CA GLU A 166 -14.81 18.29 5.02
C GLU A 166 -14.97 19.56 5.87
N SER A 167 -16.21 20.00 6.03
CA SER A 167 -16.52 21.14 6.90
C SER A 167 -16.52 20.74 8.38
N ARG A 168 -16.22 21.69 9.27
CA ARG A 168 -16.28 21.50 10.72
C ARG A 168 -17.63 20.95 11.20
N ASN A 169 -18.70 21.41 10.59
CA ASN A 169 -20.05 21.02 11.01
C ASN A 169 -20.41 19.56 10.68
N GLU A 170 -19.67 18.90 9.79
CA GLU A 170 -19.95 17.53 9.38
C GLU A 170 -19.61 16.52 10.48
N PHE A 171 -18.44 16.68 11.11
CA PHE A 171 -17.96 15.74 12.14
C PHE A 171 -17.59 16.43 13.47
N GLY A 172 -17.78 17.75 13.59
CA GLY A 172 -17.49 18.50 14.81
C GLY A 172 -16.00 18.70 15.12
N GLU A 173 -15.13 18.59 14.12
CA GLU A 173 -13.69 18.70 14.31
C GLU A 173 -13.21 20.12 14.47
N SER A 174 -12.48 20.41 15.57
CA SER A 174 -12.09 21.80 15.93
C SER A 174 -11.14 22.46 14.94
N ILE A 175 -10.32 21.70 14.22
CA ILE A 175 -9.35 22.19 13.22
C ILE A 175 -9.83 22.10 11.78
N ALA A 176 -10.99 21.51 11.53
CA ALA A 176 -11.57 21.47 10.20
C ALA A 176 -12.00 22.88 9.73
N PRO A 177 -11.96 23.17 8.43
CA PRO A 177 -12.40 24.47 7.88
C PRO A 177 -13.90 24.65 8.12
N GLU A 178 -14.37 25.91 8.13
CA GLU A 178 -15.80 26.20 8.28
C GLU A 178 -16.64 25.65 7.12
N GLN A 179 -16.09 25.70 5.92
CA GLN A 179 -16.71 25.15 4.70
C GLN A 179 -15.79 24.11 4.06
N ALA A 180 -16.40 23.05 3.53
CA ALA A 180 -15.68 22.02 2.78
C ALA A 180 -14.98 22.65 1.57
N ASP A 181 -13.79 22.16 1.26
CA ASP A 181 -13.02 22.59 0.10
C ASP A 181 -12.33 21.40 -0.60
N LYS A 182 -11.73 21.67 -1.77
CA LYS A 182 -11.02 20.66 -2.56
C LYS A 182 -9.51 20.66 -2.35
N LYS A 183 -9.03 21.22 -1.24
CA LYS A 183 -7.61 21.23 -0.93
C LYS A 183 -7.17 19.85 -0.49
N THR A 184 -6.11 19.38 -1.09
CA THR A 184 -5.43 18.12 -0.74
C THR A 184 -4.05 18.43 -0.18
N MET A 185 -3.41 17.44 0.44
CA MET A 185 -2.00 17.57 0.78
C MET A 185 -1.19 17.75 -0.50
N GLY A 186 -0.24 18.68 -0.48
CA GLY A 186 0.69 18.86 -1.58
C GLY A 186 1.60 17.65 -1.75
N LEU A 187 2.17 17.49 -2.95
CA LEU A 187 3.24 16.54 -3.17
C LEU A 187 4.42 16.91 -2.27
N SER A 188 4.84 15.97 -1.44
CA SER A 188 6.11 16.07 -0.73
C SER A 188 7.21 15.66 -1.71
N CYS A 189 7.94 16.63 -2.21
CA CYS A 189 9.10 16.42 -3.05
C CYS A 189 10.38 16.56 -2.23
#